data_1895928f702ad43b08e0cc81f7b1ea1a
#
_entry.id   1895928f702ad43b08e0cc81f7b1ea1a
#
_cell.length_a   1.000
_cell.length_b   1.000
_cell.length_c   1.000
_cell.angle_alpha   90.00
_cell.angle_beta   90.00
_cell.angle_gamma   90.00
#
_symmetry.space_group_name_H-M   'P 1'
#
loop_
_entity.id
_entity.type
_entity.pdbx_description
1 polymer ?
#
loop_
_entity_poly.entity_id
_entity_poly.type
_entity_poly.pdbx_seq_one_letter_code
_entity_poly.pdbx_strand_id
1 'polypeptide(L)'
;MKLYIKPYLVDNEKGRVFIVHGICEHSGRYEYLAKELNKANYSVVTYDLRGHGKSDGKRGYIDSFHDHVDDLSYVIDKYQNKNGKQFLLGHSMGGLIGHLYMIKEPKVDGYIASGAPTDYLKRVKPLRLIGYKWFGFLNIKNTFGNNTLTHDDVIEKYYQTDPLNLKKYSIRLGGEMFVSGVKHLNKHLYRNEKPILILHGGLDSIVPVEHSRRINGLLGMKDKQLIIYENNFHEIFNELNKDDVIKDCVRWLDEH
;
A
#
# COMPACT_ATOMS: atom_id res chain seq x y z
N MET A 1 -6.61 -10.09 18.38
CA MET A 1 -5.31 -9.91 17.68
C MET A 1 -4.87 -8.47 17.89
N LYS A 2 -3.60 -8.24 18.25
CA LYS A 2 -3.03 -6.89 18.50
C LYS A 2 -2.25 -6.44 17.27
N LEU A 3 -2.61 -5.29 16.70
CA LEU A 3 -1.82 -4.63 15.67
C LEU A 3 -0.80 -3.68 16.32
N TYR A 4 0.40 -3.64 15.79
CA TYR A 4 1.37 -2.61 16.10
C TYR A 4 1.01 -1.35 15.30
N ILE A 5 0.65 -0.28 16.01
CA ILE A 5 0.22 0.99 15.41
C ILE A 5 1.13 2.08 15.95
N LYS A 6 1.67 2.91 15.07
CA LYS A 6 2.55 4.04 15.43
C LYS A 6 1.97 5.34 14.88
N PRO A 7 1.37 6.19 15.74
CA PRO A 7 0.95 7.52 15.36
C PRO A 7 2.13 8.50 15.41
N TYR A 8 2.12 9.45 14.48
CA TYR A 8 2.97 10.63 14.38
C TYR A 8 2.03 11.84 14.32
N LEU A 9 1.64 12.36 15.47
CA LEU A 9 0.64 13.42 15.57
C LEU A 9 1.33 14.79 15.63
N VAL A 10 0.68 15.79 15.03
CA VAL A 10 1.04 17.19 15.10
C VAL A 10 -0.12 18.01 15.65
N ASP A 11 0.19 19.11 16.33
CA ASP A 11 -0.82 20.04 16.82
C ASP A 11 -1.45 20.81 15.63
N ASN A 12 -2.78 21.05 15.71
CA ASN A 12 -3.52 21.77 14.66
C ASN A 12 -3.33 21.20 13.25
N GLU A 13 -3.41 19.86 13.13
CA GLU A 13 -3.23 19.15 11.88
C GLU A 13 -4.20 19.64 10.77
N LYS A 14 -3.71 19.81 9.54
CA LYS A 14 -4.53 20.06 8.34
C LYS A 14 -5.41 18.85 8.00
N GLY A 15 -4.90 17.66 8.29
CA GLY A 15 -5.56 16.39 8.06
C GLY A 15 -4.71 15.22 8.57
N ARG A 16 -5.24 14.02 8.47
CA ARG A 16 -4.58 12.80 8.94
C ARG A 16 -4.41 11.79 7.82
N VAL A 17 -3.19 11.27 7.68
CA VAL A 17 -2.84 10.30 6.65
C VAL A 17 -2.61 8.93 7.29
N PHE A 18 -3.37 7.92 6.87
CA PHE A 18 -3.17 6.52 7.26
C PHE A 18 -2.30 5.84 6.21
N ILE A 19 -1.16 5.26 6.62
CA ILE A 19 -0.22 4.61 5.69
C ILE A 19 -0.28 3.10 5.83
N VAL A 20 -0.46 2.41 4.68
CA VAL A 20 -0.50 0.94 4.58
C VAL A 20 0.69 0.46 3.77
N HIS A 21 1.55 -0.33 4.41
CA HIS A 21 2.77 -0.86 3.81
C HIS A 21 2.53 -2.05 2.85
N GLY A 22 3.55 -2.40 2.07
CA GLY A 22 3.50 -3.50 1.10
C GLY A 22 3.73 -4.89 1.70
N ILE A 23 3.78 -5.90 0.81
CA ILE A 23 4.04 -7.29 1.21
C ILE A 23 5.49 -7.45 1.70
N CYS A 24 5.69 -8.27 2.70
CA CYS A 24 6.99 -8.63 3.27
C CYS A 24 7.77 -7.49 3.94
N GLU A 25 7.21 -6.32 4.08
CA GLU A 25 7.81 -5.19 4.79
C GLU A 25 7.03 -4.83 6.07
N HIS A 26 7.25 -3.65 6.63
CA HIS A 26 6.58 -3.15 7.83
C HIS A 26 6.52 -1.63 7.86
N SER A 27 5.69 -1.06 8.74
CA SER A 27 5.42 0.37 8.83
C SER A 27 6.63 1.25 9.15
N GLY A 28 7.67 0.70 9.78
CA GLY A 28 8.90 1.44 10.10
C GLY A 28 9.63 1.99 8.89
N ARG A 29 9.43 1.41 7.71
CA ARG A 29 10.03 1.87 6.45
C ARG A 29 9.44 3.19 5.95
N TYR A 30 8.32 3.63 6.52
CA TYR A 30 7.60 4.87 6.19
C TYR A 30 7.88 6.00 7.17
N GLU A 31 8.84 5.84 8.08
CA GLU A 31 9.14 6.85 9.10
C GLU A 31 9.62 8.17 8.48
N TYR A 32 10.42 8.11 7.42
CA TYR A 32 10.86 9.32 6.71
C TYR A 32 9.68 10.05 6.09
N LEU A 33 8.84 9.35 5.31
CA LEU A 33 7.62 9.91 4.73
C LEU A 33 6.70 10.52 5.80
N ALA A 34 6.50 9.81 6.94
CA ALA A 34 5.67 10.30 8.02
C ALA A 34 6.19 11.62 8.62
N LYS A 35 7.52 11.73 8.80
CA LYS A 35 8.16 12.96 9.31
C LYS A 35 8.05 14.12 8.32
N GLU A 36 8.19 13.87 7.01
CA GLU A 36 8.02 14.92 5.99
C GLU A 36 6.57 15.39 5.91
N LEU A 37 5.58 14.49 5.98
CA LEU A 37 4.18 14.86 6.07
C LEU A 37 3.87 15.65 7.36
N ASN A 38 4.49 15.30 8.50
CA ASN A 38 4.36 16.09 9.72
C ASN A 38 4.90 17.53 9.56
N LYS A 39 6.02 17.73 8.85
CA LYS A 39 6.54 19.07 8.52
C LYS A 39 5.55 19.89 7.69
N ALA A 40 4.74 19.21 6.86
CA ALA A 40 3.65 19.84 6.10
C ALA A 40 2.36 19.99 6.91
N ASN A 41 2.40 19.69 8.22
CA ASN A 41 1.29 19.77 9.18
C ASN A 41 0.18 18.74 8.96
N TYR A 42 0.53 17.54 8.47
CA TYR A 42 -0.36 16.37 8.44
C TYR A 42 0.04 15.40 9.55
N SER A 43 -0.91 14.98 10.40
CA SER A 43 -0.69 13.83 11.28
C SER A 43 -0.66 12.54 10.48
N VAL A 44 0.16 11.59 10.90
CA VAL A 44 0.30 10.31 10.23
C VAL A 44 0.06 9.16 11.19
N VAL A 45 -0.66 8.13 10.73
CA VAL A 45 -0.82 6.88 11.45
C VAL A 45 -0.31 5.74 10.57
N THR A 46 0.73 5.06 11.02
CA THR A 46 1.25 3.85 10.39
C THR A 46 0.92 2.63 11.23
N TYR A 47 0.82 1.46 10.63
CA TYR A 47 0.65 0.21 11.37
C TYR A 47 1.26 -0.96 10.60
N ASP A 48 1.64 -2.00 11.32
CA ASP A 48 2.06 -3.25 10.72
C ASP A 48 0.84 -4.11 10.40
N LEU A 49 0.72 -4.57 9.16
CA LEU A 49 -0.31 -5.51 8.74
C LEU A 49 -0.24 -6.80 9.58
N ARG A 50 -1.38 -7.46 9.81
CA ARG A 50 -1.38 -8.77 10.49
C ARG A 50 -0.36 -9.72 9.86
N GLY A 51 0.39 -10.43 10.70
CA GLY A 51 1.44 -11.34 10.27
C GLY A 51 2.69 -10.67 9.69
N HIS A 52 2.83 -9.34 9.79
CA HIS A 52 4.01 -8.56 9.37
C HIS A 52 4.59 -7.78 10.55
N GLY A 53 5.83 -7.32 10.40
CA GLY A 53 6.49 -6.47 11.38
C GLY A 53 6.33 -6.95 12.83
N LYS A 54 5.80 -6.10 13.69
CA LYS A 54 5.56 -6.33 15.13
C LYS A 54 4.10 -6.70 15.45
N SER A 55 3.22 -6.76 14.44
CA SER A 55 1.82 -7.16 14.62
C SER A 55 1.70 -8.67 14.87
N ASP A 56 0.67 -9.04 15.64
CA ASP A 56 0.28 -10.43 15.83
C ASP A 56 -0.19 -11.07 14.52
N GLY A 57 -0.40 -12.38 14.56
CA GLY A 57 -0.90 -13.17 13.46
C GLY A 57 0.14 -14.14 12.89
N LYS A 58 -0.33 -15.11 12.12
CA LYS A 58 0.55 -16.07 11.45
C LYS A 58 1.40 -15.38 10.41
N ARG A 59 2.71 -15.52 10.50
CA ARG A 59 3.68 -14.77 9.68
C ARG A 59 3.46 -15.00 8.19
N GLY A 60 3.22 -13.90 7.46
CA GLY A 60 2.99 -13.92 6.01
C GLY A 60 1.75 -14.71 5.58
N TYR A 61 0.68 -14.72 6.38
CA TYR A 61 -0.54 -15.48 6.13
C TYR A 61 -1.80 -14.67 6.47
N ILE A 62 -2.84 -14.86 5.67
CA ILE A 62 -4.23 -14.41 5.93
C ILE A 62 -5.21 -15.50 5.51
N ASP A 63 -6.40 -15.52 6.08
CA ASP A 63 -7.48 -16.41 5.65
C ASP A 63 -8.26 -15.82 4.46
N SER A 64 -8.40 -14.50 4.43
CA SER A 64 -9.12 -13.76 3.39
C SER A 64 -8.48 -12.39 3.17
N PHE A 65 -8.56 -11.83 1.95
CA PHE A 65 -8.15 -10.45 1.70
C PHE A 65 -8.96 -9.43 2.53
N HIS A 66 -10.18 -9.79 2.93
CA HIS A 66 -11.01 -8.99 3.86
C HIS A 66 -10.33 -8.75 5.19
N ASP A 67 -9.49 -9.68 5.66
CA ASP A 67 -8.76 -9.53 6.92
C ASP A 67 -7.94 -8.25 6.99
N HIS A 68 -7.23 -7.90 5.90
CA HIS A 68 -6.45 -6.66 5.83
C HIS A 68 -7.34 -5.42 5.68
N VAL A 69 -8.45 -5.51 4.96
CA VAL A 69 -9.40 -4.41 4.79
C VAL A 69 -10.09 -4.08 6.12
N ASP A 70 -10.46 -5.10 6.89
CA ASP A 70 -11.09 -4.94 8.20
C ASP A 70 -10.10 -4.39 9.24
N ASP A 71 -8.83 -4.83 9.20
CA ASP A 71 -7.77 -4.24 10.03
C ASP A 71 -7.56 -2.76 9.73
N LEU A 72 -7.53 -2.38 8.45
CA LEU A 72 -7.43 -0.98 8.03
C LEU A 72 -8.62 -0.17 8.54
N SER A 73 -9.86 -0.70 8.40
CA SER A 73 -11.07 -0.06 8.93
C SER A 73 -10.96 0.18 10.43
N TYR A 74 -10.50 -0.83 11.19
CA TYR A 74 -10.26 -0.71 12.63
C TYR A 74 -9.24 0.38 12.99
N VAL A 75 -8.12 0.46 12.25
CA VAL A 75 -7.07 1.47 12.49
C VAL A 75 -7.62 2.87 12.22
N ILE A 76 -8.36 3.06 11.13
CA ILE A 76 -8.99 4.34 10.79
C ILE A 76 -10.00 4.73 11.88
N ASP A 77 -10.91 3.83 12.25
CA ASP A 77 -11.93 4.10 13.28
C ASP A 77 -11.32 4.49 14.62
N LYS A 78 -10.21 3.85 14.99
CA LYS A 78 -9.52 4.11 16.25
C LYS A 78 -8.78 5.44 16.29
N TYR A 79 -8.24 5.88 15.16
CA TYR A 79 -7.36 7.05 15.09
C TYR A 79 -7.91 8.19 14.22
N GLN A 80 -9.14 8.11 13.72
CA GLN A 80 -9.74 9.20 12.95
C GLN A 80 -9.83 10.49 13.77
N ASN A 81 -9.60 11.62 13.12
CA ASN A 81 -9.92 12.94 13.65
C ASN A 81 -11.30 13.34 13.12
N LYS A 82 -12.31 13.31 13.97
CA LYS A 82 -13.71 13.59 13.57
C LYS A 82 -13.94 15.00 13.03
N ASN A 83 -13.04 15.93 13.31
CA ASN A 83 -13.15 17.34 12.93
C ASN A 83 -12.20 17.73 11.80
N GLY A 84 -11.43 16.80 11.26
CA GLY A 84 -10.43 17.05 10.22
C GLY A 84 -10.53 16.10 9.05
N LYS A 85 -9.86 16.43 7.96
CA LYS A 85 -9.78 15.58 6.77
C LYS A 85 -8.99 14.30 7.05
N GLN A 86 -9.39 13.22 6.41
CA GLN A 86 -8.77 11.90 6.53
C GLN A 86 -8.32 11.45 5.16
N PHE A 87 -7.07 11.02 5.07
CA PHE A 87 -6.51 10.50 3.81
C PHE A 87 -5.91 9.11 4.03
N LEU A 88 -5.92 8.32 2.99
CA LEU A 88 -5.28 7.02 2.96
C LEU A 88 -4.09 7.07 1.99
N LEU A 89 -2.96 6.45 2.36
CA LEU A 89 -1.83 6.20 1.47
C LEU A 89 -1.48 4.71 1.54
N GLY A 90 -1.46 4.04 0.40
CA GLY A 90 -1.10 2.63 0.33
C GLY A 90 -0.03 2.36 -0.72
N HIS A 91 1.00 1.58 -0.35
CA HIS A 91 2.05 1.16 -1.26
C HIS A 91 1.97 -0.32 -1.60
N SER A 92 2.14 -0.67 -2.88
CA SER A 92 2.21 -2.06 -3.33
C SER A 92 0.99 -2.87 -2.89
N MET A 93 1.15 -3.97 -2.13
CA MET A 93 0.03 -4.70 -1.53
C MET A 93 -0.85 -3.78 -0.66
N GLY A 94 -0.26 -2.83 0.08
CA GLY A 94 -0.98 -1.80 0.82
C GLY A 94 -1.82 -0.90 -0.09
N GLY A 95 -1.32 -0.63 -1.30
CA GLY A 95 -2.08 0.06 -2.35
C GLY A 95 -3.29 -0.73 -2.82
N LEU A 96 -3.16 -2.05 -3.00
CA LEU A 96 -4.32 -2.91 -3.30
C LEU A 96 -5.32 -2.95 -2.13
N ILE A 97 -4.83 -3.03 -0.88
CA ILE A 97 -5.68 -2.97 0.32
C ILE A 97 -6.45 -1.64 0.35
N GLY A 98 -5.77 -0.53 0.05
CA GLY A 98 -6.40 0.78 -0.06
C GLY A 98 -7.51 0.81 -1.11
N HIS A 99 -7.27 0.33 -2.32
CA HIS A 99 -8.31 0.22 -3.35
C HIS A 99 -9.50 -0.64 -2.90
N LEU A 100 -9.25 -1.76 -2.21
CA LEU A 100 -10.30 -2.63 -1.67
C LEU A 100 -11.11 -1.94 -0.56
N TYR A 101 -10.45 -1.11 0.25
CA TYR A 101 -11.11 -0.29 1.25
C TYR A 101 -11.97 0.80 0.61
N MET A 102 -11.46 1.48 -0.43
CA MET A 102 -12.17 2.57 -1.12
C MET A 102 -13.47 2.13 -1.79
N ILE A 103 -13.61 0.86 -2.17
CA ILE A 103 -14.87 0.31 -2.71
C ILE A 103 -15.84 -0.20 -1.63
N LYS A 104 -15.50 -0.08 -0.32
CA LYS A 104 -16.27 -0.52 0.85
C LYS A 104 -16.65 0.68 1.73
N GLU A 105 -17.45 1.61 1.32
CA GLU A 105 -17.90 2.74 2.15
C GLU A 105 -16.78 3.40 2.99
N PRO A 106 -15.79 4.01 2.36
CA PRO A 106 -14.60 4.53 3.01
C PRO A 106 -14.89 5.74 3.90
N LYS A 107 -14.26 5.79 5.09
CA LYS A 107 -14.31 6.92 6.03
C LYS A 107 -13.11 7.86 5.83
N VAL A 108 -12.64 8.01 4.60
CA VAL A 108 -11.57 8.92 4.22
C VAL A 108 -12.03 9.83 3.09
N ASP A 109 -11.42 11.00 2.96
CA ASP A 109 -11.77 12.02 2.00
C ASP A 109 -11.05 11.83 0.66
N GLY A 110 -9.87 11.20 0.68
CA GLY A 110 -9.11 10.91 -0.52
C GLY A 110 -8.08 9.79 -0.31
N TYR A 111 -7.50 9.32 -1.43
CA TYR A 111 -6.62 8.17 -1.43
C TYR A 111 -5.40 8.36 -2.34
N ILE A 112 -4.20 8.05 -1.84
CA ILE A 112 -2.93 8.01 -2.57
C ILE A 112 -2.52 6.55 -2.76
N ALA A 113 -2.46 6.07 -4.00
CA ALA A 113 -2.06 4.72 -4.37
C ALA A 113 -0.66 4.73 -5.00
N SER A 114 0.30 4.01 -4.44
CA SER A 114 1.66 3.89 -4.94
C SER A 114 1.98 2.46 -5.36
N GLY A 115 2.36 2.25 -6.62
CA GLY A 115 2.81 0.94 -7.13
C GLY A 115 1.81 -0.20 -6.90
N ALA A 116 0.50 0.08 -6.92
CA ALA A 116 -0.53 -0.88 -6.54
C ALA A 116 -0.79 -1.94 -7.61
N PRO A 117 -0.79 -3.25 -7.28
CA PRO A 117 -1.12 -4.33 -8.21
C PRO A 117 -2.64 -4.44 -8.41
N THR A 118 -3.19 -3.63 -9.30
CA THR A 118 -4.63 -3.53 -9.59
C THR A 118 -5.12 -4.48 -10.68
N ASP A 119 -4.20 -5.24 -11.27
CA ASP A 119 -4.48 -6.34 -12.20
C ASP A 119 -3.66 -7.57 -11.82
N TYR A 120 -3.88 -8.68 -12.56
CA TYR A 120 -3.19 -9.93 -12.28
C TYR A 120 -1.71 -9.88 -12.66
N LEU A 121 -0.84 -10.04 -11.67
CA LEU A 121 0.59 -10.17 -11.91
C LEU A 121 0.90 -11.48 -12.67
N LYS A 122 1.84 -11.44 -13.61
CA LYS A 122 2.24 -12.64 -14.39
C LYS A 122 2.64 -13.81 -13.48
N ARG A 123 3.34 -13.52 -12.38
CA ARG A 123 3.81 -14.52 -11.40
C ARG A 123 2.69 -15.24 -10.63
N VAL A 124 1.47 -14.70 -10.58
CA VAL A 124 0.34 -15.37 -9.91
C VAL A 124 -0.55 -16.17 -10.86
N LYS A 125 -0.25 -16.22 -12.16
CA LYS A 125 -1.01 -17.03 -13.14
C LYS A 125 -1.21 -18.49 -12.69
N PRO A 126 -0.17 -19.22 -12.20
CA PRO A 126 -0.35 -20.59 -11.71
C PRO A 126 -1.36 -20.69 -10.58
N LEU A 127 -1.37 -19.73 -9.65
CA LEU A 127 -2.29 -19.72 -8.50
C LEU A 127 -3.76 -19.60 -8.94
N ARG A 128 -4.03 -18.92 -10.05
CA ARG A 128 -5.39 -18.83 -10.63
C ARG A 128 -5.88 -20.14 -11.20
N LEU A 129 -4.97 -20.94 -11.78
CA LEU A 129 -5.31 -22.18 -12.51
C LEU A 129 -5.44 -23.37 -11.55
N ILE A 130 -4.53 -23.49 -10.58
CA ILE A 130 -4.41 -24.69 -9.72
C ILE A 130 -5.29 -24.57 -8.45
N GLY A 131 -5.75 -23.36 -8.12
CA GLY A 131 -6.53 -23.15 -6.90
C GLY A 131 -5.63 -23.02 -5.64
N TYR A 132 -5.10 -21.83 -5.41
CA TYR A 132 -4.15 -21.52 -4.32
C TYR A 132 -4.63 -21.93 -2.92
N LYS A 133 -5.91 -22.13 -2.70
CA LYS A 133 -6.49 -22.52 -1.39
C LYS A 133 -6.01 -23.89 -0.92
N TRP A 134 -5.85 -24.83 -1.84
CA TRP A 134 -5.38 -26.18 -1.54
C TRP A 134 -3.92 -26.23 -1.11
N PHE A 135 -3.09 -25.31 -1.64
CA PHE A 135 -1.66 -25.22 -1.37
C PHE A 135 -1.30 -24.02 -0.49
N GLY A 136 -2.30 -23.40 0.14
CA GLY A 136 -2.14 -22.17 0.90
C GLY A 136 -1.16 -22.22 2.07
N PHE A 137 -0.84 -23.42 2.57
CA PHE A 137 0.14 -23.64 3.63
C PHE A 137 1.60 -23.57 3.16
N LEU A 138 1.84 -23.71 1.85
CA LEU A 138 3.17 -23.58 1.26
C LEU A 138 3.62 -22.13 1.23
N ASN A 139 4.94 -21.92 1.23
CA ASN A 139 5.53 -20.59 1.24
C ASN A 139 6.27 -20.27 -0.06
N ILE A 140 6.20 -19.01 -0.44
CA ILE A 140 6.99 -18.38 -1.52
C ILE A 140 8.12 -17.61 -0.85
N LYS A 141 9.35 -17.79 -1.32
CA LYS A 141 10.50 -17.02 -0.84
C LYS A 141 10.35 -15.56 -1.26
N ASN A 142 10.63 -14.66 -0.33
CA ASN A 142 10.77 -13.24 -0.64
C ASN A 142 12.08 -13.03 -1.40
N THR A 143 11.98 -12.52 -2.63
CA THR A 143 13.12 -12.23 -3.51
C THR A 143 13.26 -10.73 -3.81
N PHE A 144 12.51 -9.87 -3.11
CA PHE A 144 12.62 -8.43 -3.26
C PHE A 144 13.94 -7.91 -2.65
N GLY A 145 14.38 -6.73 -3.07
CA GLY A 145 15.62 -6.15 -2.57
C GLY A 145 16.88 -6.64 -3.30
N ASN A 146 16.75 -6.98 -4.59
CA ASN A 146 17.88 -7.31 -5.48
C ASN A 146 17.88 -6.31 -6.65
N ASN A 147 18.12 -5.03 -6.38
CA ASN A 147 18.05 -3.91 -7.33
C ASN A 147 16.66 -3.83 -8.02
N THR A 148 15.59 -3.98 -7.26
CA THR A 148 14.22 -3.96 -7.78
C THR A 148 13.30 -3.00 -7.04
N LEU A 149 13.71 -2.57 -5.83
CA LEU A 149 12.90 -1.68 -4.99
C LEU A 149 13.22 -0.21 -5.25
N THR A 150 14.50 0.14 -5.26
CA THR A 150 14.98 1.53 -5.37
C THR A 150 16.40 1.56 -5.96
N HIS A 151 16.83 2.70 -6.49
CA HIS A 151 18.22 2.96 -6.89
C HIS A 151 19.15 3.29 -5.70
N ASP A 152 18.60 3.42 -4.49
CA ASP A 152 19.39 3.64 -3.26
C ASP A 152 19.88 2.29 -2.72
N ASP A 153 21.15 1.96 -2.97
CA ASP A 153 21.78 0.72 -2.52
C ASP A 153 21.75 0.53 -1.00
N VAL A 154 21.73 1.63 -0.23
CA VAL A 154 21.65 1.58 1.24
C VAL A 154 20.27 1.07 1.65
N ILE A 155 19.22 1.57 1.03
CA ILE A 155 17.84 1.14 1.28
C ILE A 155 17.63 -0.32 0.84
N GLU A 156 18.16 -0.72 -0.33
CA GLU A 156 18.13 -2.11 -0.81
C GLU A 156 18.78 -3.06 0.20
N LYS A 157 19.97 -2.73 0.70
CA LYS A 157 20.68 -3.50 1.72
C LYS A 157 19.92 -3.56 3.05
N TYR A 158 19.35 -2.43 3.47
CA TYR A 158 18.50 -2.37 4.66
C TYR A 158 17.31 -3.32 4.54
N TYR A 159 16.62 -3.31 3.39
CA TYR A 159 15.50 -4.20 3.16
C TYR A 159 15.90 -5.69 3.34
N GLN A 160 17.05 -6.08 2.80
CA GLN A 160 17.53 -7.47 2.87
C GLN A 160 17.92 -7.91 4.30
N THR A 161 18.45 -6.99 5.10
CA THR A 161 19.00 -7.30 6.44
C THR A 161 18.03 -7.06 7.58
N ASP A 162 16.94 -6.32 7.34
CA ASP A 162 15.95 -6.02 8.37
C ASP A 162 15.25 -7.29 8.87
N PRO A 163 15.35 -7.60 10.19
CA PRO A 163 14.73 -8.79 10.76
C PRO A 163 13.20 -8.73 10.81
N LEU A 164 12.60 -7.55 10.68
CA LEU A 164 11.15 -7.36 10.64
C LEU A 164 10.56 -7.67 9.27
N ASN A 165 11.38 -7.65 8.22
CA ASN A 165 10.96 -8.02 6.88
C ASN A 165 10.80 -9.54 6.75
N LEU A 166 9.69 -9.98 6.17
CA LEU A 166 9.42 -11.39 5.98
C LEU A 166 10.35 -11.98 4.91
N LYS A 167 11.02 -13.07 5.23
CA LYS A 167 11.85 -13.83 4.28
C LYS A 167 11.02 -14.74 3.36
N LYS A 168 9.75 -14.96 3.71
CA LYS A 168 8.79 -15.75 2.92
C LYS A 168 7.36 -15.35 3.29
N TYR A 169 6.43 -15.59 2.39
CA TYR A 169 4.99 -15.44 2.62
C TYR A 169 4.23 -16.66 2.06
N SER A 170 3.05 -16.92 2.56
CA SER A 170 2.26 -18.09 2.15
C SER A 170 1.65 -17.91 0.76
N ILE A 171 1.47 -19.02 0.05
CA ILE A 171 0.66 -19.06 -1.18
C ILE A 171 -0.75 -18.52 -0.91
N ARG A 172 -1.28 -18.74 0.32
CA ARG A 172 -2.59 -18.21 0.73
C ARG A 172 -2.62 -16.69 0.70
N LEU A 173 -1.65 -16.00 1.31
CA LEU A 173 -1.55 -14.54 1.27
C LEU A 173 -1.49 -14.04 -0.18
N GLY A 174 -0.59 -14.61 -1.00
CA GLY A 174 -0.46 -14.23 -2.40
C GLY A 174 -1.74 -14.45 -3.22
N GLY A 175 -2.42 -15.56 -3.01
CA GLY A 175 -3.67 -15.90 -3.68
C GLY A 175 -4.84 -15.04 -3.24
N GLU A 176 -5.01 -14.81 -1.92
CA GLU A 176 -6.08 -13.95 -1.41
C GLU A 176 -5.91 -12.51 -1.89
N MET A 177 -4.72 -11.95 -1.82
CA MET A 177 -4.48 -10.58 -2.27
C MET A 177 -4.49 -10.45 -3.80
N PHE A 178 -3.61 -11.17 -4.50
CA PHE A 178 -3.34 -10.90 -5.91
C PHE A 178 -4.21 -11.70 -6.90
N VAL A 179 -5.06 -12.61 -6.40
CA VAL A 179 -6.07 -13.29 -7.22
C VAL A 179 -7.46 -12.90 -6.78
N SER A 180 -7.87 -13.21 -5.54
CA SER A 180 -9.23 -12.93 -5.06
C SER A 180 -9.48 -11.43 -4.86
N GLY A 181 -8.56 -10.71 -4.22
CA GLY A 181 -8.66 -9.26 -4.00
C GLY A 181 -8.69 -8.49 -5.31
N VAL A 182 -7.79 -8.82 -6.27
CA VAL A 182 -7.79 -8.21 -7.62
C VAL A 182 -9.10 -8.50 -8.35
N LYS A 183 -9.61 -9.73 -8.29
CA LYS A 183 -10.91 -10.08 -8.89
C LYS A 183 -12.04 -9.25 -8.28
N HIS A 184 -12.06 -9.14 -6.94
CA HIS A 184 -13.07 -8.36 -6.22
C HIS A 184 -13.00 -6.88 -6.57
N LEU A 185 -11.79 -6.28 -6.56
CA LEU A 185 -11.58 -4.89 -6.97
C LEU A 185 -12.14 -4.63 -8.38
N ASN A 186 -11.73 -5.43 -9.37
CA ASN A 186 -12.15 -5.21 -10.76
C ASN A 186 -13.67 -5.32 -10.94
N LYS A 187 -14.33 -6.18 -10.14
CA LYS A 187 -15.80 -6.32 -10.19
C LYS A 187 -16.54 -5.13 -9.59
N HIS A 188 -15.93 -4.43 -8.61
CA HIS A 188 -16.62 -3.39 -7.82
C HIS A 188 -15.96 -2.02 -7.93
N LEU A 189 -15.04 -1.81 -8.88
CA LEU A 189 -14.26 -0.59 -9.03
C LEU A 189 -15.12 0.67 -9.19
N TYR A 190 -16.31 0.54 -9.81
CA TYR A 190 -17.29 1.60 -9.98
C TYR A 190 -17.77 2.24 -8.68
N ARG A 191 -17.55 1.59 -7.53
CA ARG A 191 -17.92 2.11 -6.19
C ARG A 191 -16.93 3.14 -5.65
N ASN A 192 -15.75 3.26 -6.24
CA ASN A 192 -14.78 4.26 -5.81
C ASN A 192 -15.15 5.61 -6.42
N GLU A 193 -15.61 6.53 -5.58
CA GLU A 193 -16.06 7.88 -5.97
C GLU A 193 -15.21 8.98 -5.33
N LYS A 194 -14.26 8.61 -4.44
CA LYS A 194 -13.41 9.57 -3.73
C LYS A 194 -12.23 10.01 -4.60
N PRO A 195 -11.71 11.24 -4.38
CA PRO A 195 -10.47 11.70 -5.02
C PRO A 195 -9.32 10.72 -4.89
N ILE A 196 -8.52 10.56 -5.96
CA ILE A 196 -7.39 9.64 -5.95
C ILE A 196 -6.17 10.21 -6.67
N LEU A 197 -5.01 10.10 -6.00
CA LEU A 197 -3.70 10.27 -6.60
C LEU A 197 -3.05 8.90 -6.81
N ILE A 198 -2.70 8.56 -8.05
CA ILE A 198 -2.02 7.33 -8.41
C ILE A 198 -0.57 7.66 -8.76
N LEU A 199 0.37 7.04 -8.06
CA LEU A 199 1.81 7.23 -8.23
C LEU A 199 2.46 5.92 -8.64
N HIS A 200 3.42 5.95 -9.59
CA HIS A 200 4.12 4.73 -10.02
C HIS A 200 5.52 5.04 -10.53
N GLY A 201 6.46 4.12 -10.28
CA GLY A 201 7.78 4.15 -10.91
C GLY A 201 7.72 3.59 -12.33
N GLY A 202 8.27 4.31 -13.31
CA GLY A 202 8.25 3.87 -14.72
C GLY A 202 9.06 2.61 -14.98
N LEU A 203 10.10 2.36 -14.16
CA LEU A 203 10.98 1.18 -14.24
C LEU A 203 10.59 0.08 -13.22
N ASP A 204 9.39 0.13 -12.65
CA ASP A 204 8.91 -0.86 -11.71
C ASP A 204 8.82 -2.26 -12.35
N SER A 205 9.73 -3.15 -11.97
CA SER A 205 9.78 -4.55 -12.42
C SER A 205 8.93 -5.50 -11.58
N ILE A 206 8.41 -5.05 -10.44
CA ILE A 206 7.60 -5.84 -9.50
C ILE A 206 6.12 -5.76 -9.86
N VAL A 207 5.63 -4.54 -10.05
CA VAL A 207 4.27 -4.25 -10.51
C VAL A 207 4.36 -3.40 -11.78
N PRO A 208 3.99 -3.93 -12.95
CA PRO A 208 4.04 -3.18 -14.20
C PRO A 208 3.26 -1.87 -14.13
N VAL A 209 3.84 -0.76 -14.62
CA VAL A 209 3.22 0.58 -14.63
C VAL A 209 1.86 0.60 -15.33
N GLU A 210 1.62 -0.35 -16.23
CA GLU A 210 0.34 -0.57 -16.93
C GLU A 210 -0.82 -0.82 -15.96
N HIS A 211 -0.55 -1.34 -14.76
CA HIS A 211 -1.57 -1.49 -13.72
C HIS A 211 -2.15 -0.14 -13.31
N SER A 212 -1.31 0.87 -13.12
CA SER A 212 -1.72 2.23 -12.80
C SER A 212 -2.36 2.96 -13.98
N ARG A 213 -1.82 2.81 -15.19
CA ARG A 213 -2.43 3.36 -16.42
C ARG A 213 -3.83 2.79 -16.64
N ARG A 214 -3.97 1.46 -16.51
CA ARG A 214 -5.25 0.76 -16.68
C ARG A 214 -6.28 1.20 -15.64
N ILE A 215 -5.94 1.21 -14.35
CA ILE A 215 -6.92 1.55 -13.32
C ILE A 215 -7.33 3.02 -13.43
N ASN A 216 -6.41 3.93 -13.73
CA ASN A 216 -6.72 5.34 -13.98
C ASN A 216 -7.73 5.50 -15.13
N GLY A 217 -7.61 4.72 -16.20
CA GLY A 217 -8.57 4.72 -17.31
C GLY A 217 -9.95 4.16 -16.94
N LEU A 218 -10.03 3.23 -15.99
CA LEU A 218 -11.27 2.57 -15.59
C LEU A 218 -12.06 3.29 -14.49
N LEU A 219 -11.39 4.11 -13.67
CA LEU A 219 -12.04 4.90 -12.63
C LEU A 219 -12.95 5.96 -13.24
N GLY A 220 -14.23 5.97 -12.82
CA GLY A 220 -15.26 6.84 -13.37
C GLY A 220 -15.28 8.27 -12.81
N MET A 221 -14.66 8.51 -11.62
CA MET A 221 -14.62 9.85 -11.04
C MET A 221 -13.74 10.78 -11.86
N LYS A 222 -14.06 12.07 -11.82
CA LYS A 222 -13.28 13.13 -12.49
C LYS A 222 -12.02 13.50 -11.72
N ASP A 223 -12.13 13.45 -10.39
CA ASP A 223 -11.06 13.82 -9.47
C ASP A 223 -10.08 12.66 -9.28
N LYS A 224 -9.23 12.49 -10.27
CA LYS A 224 -8.18 11.49 -10.32
C LYS A 224 -6.95 12.03 -11.03
N GLN A 225 -5.79 11.76 -10.46
CA GLN A 225 -4.50 12.15 -11.03
C GLN A 225 -3.57 10.94 -11.10
N LEU A 226 -2.80 10.83 -12.17
CA LEU A 226 -1.77 9.82 -12.36
C LEU A 226 -0.43 10.53 -12.59
N ILE A 227 0.57 10.23 -11.75
CA ILE A 227 1.95 10.66 -11.92
C ILE A 227 2.84 9.44 -12.07
N ILE A 228 3.64 9.41 -13.13
CA ILE A 228 4.64 8.35 -13.38
C ILE A 228 6.02 8.98 -13.27
N TYR A 229 6.82 8.44 -12.35
CA TYR A 229 8.23 8.80 -12.20
C TYR A 229 9.06 7.88 -13.09
N GLU A 230 9.32 8.32 -14.31
CA GLU A 230 9.84 7.49 -15.42
C GLU A 230 11.10 6.69 -15.07
N ASN A 231 11.97 7.25 -14.22
CA ASN A 231 13.24 6.63 -13.83
C ASN A 231 13.21 5.92 -12.48
N ASN A 232 12.06 5.81 -11.80
CA ASN A 232 11.97 5.20 -10.47
C ASN A 232 11.60 3.72 -10.57
N PHE A 233 12.12 2.94 -9.62
CA PHE A 233 11.71 1.56 -9.39
C PHE A 233 10.42 1.49 -8.55
N HIS A 234 10.21 0.37 -7.84
CA HIS A 234 8.96 0.08 -7.13
C HIS A 234 8.68 1.01 -5.94
N GLU A 235 9.69 1.23 -5.09
CA GLU A 235 9.54 1.98 -3.83
C GLU A 235 9.82 3.48 -4.02
N ILE A 236 8.95 4.20 -4.70
CA ILE A 236 9.15 5.62 -5.05
C ILE A 236 9.37 6.54 -3.83
N PHE A 237 8.88 6.17 -2.64
CA PHE A 237 9.11 6.90 -1.38
C PHE A 237 10.48 6.62 -0.76
N ASN A 238 11.24 5.71 -1.32
CA ASN A 238 12.59 5.33 -0.91
C ASN A 238 13.62 5.55 -2.04
N GLU A 239 13.22 6.16 -3.15
CA GLU A 239 14.08 6.51 -4.27
C GLU A 239 14.98 7.72 -3.97
N LEU A 240 15.98 7.94 -4.81
CA LEU A 240 16.90 9.07 -4.68
C LEU A 240 16.18 10.43 -4.78
N ASN A 241 15.08 10.50 -5.53
CA ASN A 241 14.23 11.68 -5.68
C ASN A 241 12.95 11.63 -4.81
N LYS A 242 12.96 10.85 -3.72
CA LYS A 242 11.79 10.69 -2.81
C LYS A 242 11.18 12.01 -2.31
N ASP A 243 12.01 13.04 -2.14
CA ASP A 243 11.52 14.34 -1.67
C ASP A 243 10.59 15.01 -2.67
N ASP A 244 10.82 14.83 -3.98
CA ASP A 244 9.91 15.35 -5.01
C ASP A 244 8.61 14.55 -5.05
N VAL A 245 8.69 13.24 -4.87
CA VAL A 245 7.49 12.38 -4.72
C VAL A 245 6.64 12.82 -3.53
N ILE A 246 7.28 13.12 -2.39
CA ILE A 246 6.59 13.58 -1.16
C ILE A 246 5.98 14.96 -1.38
N LYS A 247 6.67 15.90 -2.06
CA LYS A 247 6.11 17.21 -2.41
C LYS A 247 4.85 17.10 -3.27
N ASP A 248 4.84 16.18 -4.23
CA ASP A 248 3.64 15.93 -5.06
C ASP A 248 2.48 15.40 -4.20
N CYS A 249 2.76 14.51 -3.23
CA CYS A 249 1.76 14.06 -2.27
C CYS A 249 1.22 15.22 -1.41
N VAL A 250 2.10 16.06 -0.85
CA VAL A 250 1.70 17.20 -0.02
C VAL A 250 0.86 18.18 -0.82
N ARG A 251 1.27 18.51 -2.06
CA ARG A 251 0.49 19.39 -2.94
C ARG A 251 -0.91 18.83 -3.14
N TRP A 252 -1.04 17.55 -3.48
CA TRP A 252 -2.35 16.91 -3.67
C TRP A 252 -3.18 16.92 -2.38
N LEU A 253 -2.58 16.64 -1.22
CA LEU A 253 -3.26 16.69 0.07
C LEU A 253 -3.77 18.11 0.41
N ASP A 254 -2.99 19.16 0.06
CA ASP A 254 -3.37 20.56 0.30
C ASP A 254 -4.52 21.02 -0.61
N GLU A 255 -4.72 20.39 -1.77
CA GLU A 255 -5.79 20.66 -2.72
C GLU A 255 -7.12 19.98 -2.37
N HIS A 256 -7.10 18.92 -1.54
CA HIS A 256 -8.26 18.08 -1.17
C HIS A 256 -8.56 18.15 0.31
#